data_2c62cd8fa8588dbe4222beb55bbf039a
#
_entry.id   2c62cd8fa8588dbe4222beb55bbf039a
#
_cell.length_a   1.000
_cell.length_b   1.000
_cell.length_c   1.000
_cell.angle_alpha   90.00
_cell.angle_beta   90.00
_cell.angle_gamma   90.00
#
_symmetry.space_group_name_H-M   'P 1'
#
loop_
_entity.id
_entity.type
_entity.pdbx_description
1 polymer ?
#
loop_
_entity_poly.entity_id
_entity_poly.type
_entity_poly.pdbx_seq_one_letter_code
_entity_poly.pdbx_strand_id
1 'polypeptide(L)'
;DQFKFKLTAVVDLEITGIVPGKAKTRTEGRPGSLSTQTSDGLLCTDVTVKNEKMRDTIEANPSEWIGKIVKVVFNTIMLADEEGEKHSLFLPRLEEDTYRLDKRVADTFQQVQDQYQAAIEAV
;
A
#
# COMPACT_ATOMS: atom_id res chain seq x y z
N ASP A 1 -27.56 9.80 6.35
CA ASP A 1 -26.95 10.21 6.06
C ASP A 1 -26.31 10.34 5.27
N GLN A 2 -26.62 10.64 4.99
CA GLN A 2 -26.15 11.13 4.01
C GLN A 2 -24.85 11.62 4.13
N PHE A 3 -24.34 11.66 5.16
CA PHE A 3 -23.04 12.03 5.34
C PHE A 3 -22.23 10.83 5.37
N LYS A 4 -21.80 10.40 4.24
CA LYS A 4 -20.88 9.34 4.20
C LYS A 4 -19.55 9.96 3.95
N PHE A 5 -18.94 10.44 5.02
CA PHE A 5 -17.57 10.81 4.92
C PHE A 5 -16.77 9.55 4.77
N LYS A 6 -16.19 9.37 3.62
CA LYS A 6 -15.20 8.34 3.49
C LYS A 6 -13.93 8.93 4.04
N LEU A 7 -13.57 8.51 5.23
CA LEU A 7 -12.29 8.87 5.80
C LEU A 7 -11.21 8.19 4.99
N THR A 8 -10.33 8.95 4.39
CA THR A 8 -9.17 8.43 3.66
C THR A 8 -7.93 9.18 4.05
N ALA A 9 -6.82 8.47 4.10
CA ALA A 9 -5.51 9.06 4.33
C ALA A 9 -4.53 8.47 3.32
N VAL A 10 -3.43 9.18 3.08
CA VAL A 10 -2.42 8.78 2.10
C VAL A 10 -1.08 8.68 2.78
N VAL A 11 -0.36 7.60 2.52
CA VAL A 11 0.97 7.40 3.07
C VAL A 11 1.89 6.86 1.98
N ASP A 12 3.20 6.99 2.20
CA ASP A 12 4.21 6.46 1.29
C ASP A 12 4.79 5.20 1.89
N LEU A 13 4.71 4.10 1.15
CA LEU A 13 5.21 2.81 1.60
C LEU A 13 6.21 2.25 0.59
N GLU A 14 7.13 1.43 1.09
CA GLU A 14 8.15 0.81 0.25
C GLU A 14 7.68 -0.54 -0.27
N ILE A 15 7.89 -0.80 -1.55
CA ILE A 15 7.56 -2.10 -2.14
C ILE A 15 8.64 -3.09 -1.74
N THR A 16 8.25 -4.16 -1.06
CA THR A 16 9.18 -5.20 -0.62
C THR A 16 9.07 -6.48 -1.42
N GLY A 17 7.99 -6.64 -2.16
CA GLY A 17 7.79 -7.83 -2.97
C GLY A 17 6.61 -7.69 -3.89
N ILE A 18 6.48 -8.66 -4.80
CA ILE A 18 5.37 -8.70 -5.75
C ILE A 18 4.66 -10.03 -5.52
N VAL A 19 3.35 -9.96 -5.29
CA VAL A 19 2.53 -11.13 -5.04
C VAL A 19 1.80 -11.53 -6.31
N PRO A 20 1.98 -12.75 -6.82
CA PRO A 20 1.29 -13.18 -8.03
C PRO A 20 -0.21 -13.34 -7.78
N GLY A 21 -1.00 -13.21 -8.83
CA GLY A 21 -2.43 -13.43 -8.76
C GLY A 21 -2.74 -14.85 -8.37
N LYS A 22 -3.88 -15.05 -7.73
CA LYS A 22 -4.29 -16.36 -7.24
C LYS A 22 -4.58 -17.31 -8.41
N ALA A 23 -4.42 -18.61 -8.15
CA ALA A 23 -4.72 -19.64 -9.13
C ALA A 23 -6.17 -19.54 -9.58
N LYS A 24 -6.41 -19.84 -10.85
CA LYS A 24 -7.73 -19.79 -11.48
C LYS A 24 -8.33 -18.40 -11.62
N THR A 25 -7.53 -17.36 -11.42
CA THR A 25 -7.94 -16.01 -11.74
C THR A 25 -7.25 -15.59 -13.04
N ARG A 26 -7.75 -14.54 -13.68
CA ARG A 26 -7.12 -14.08 -14.93
C ARG A 26 -5.72 -13.50 -14.71
N THR A 27 -5.34 -13.23 -13.45
CA THR A 27 -4.01 -12.74 -13.14
C THR A 27 -3.08 -13.83 -12.61
N GLU A 28 -3.48 -15.10 -12.72
CA GLU A 28 -2.65 -16.22 -12.26
C GLU A 28 -1.25 -16.13 -12.84
N GLY A 29 -0.24 -16.17 -11.98
CA GLY A 29 1.15 -16.08 -12.40
C GLY A 29 1.62 -14.70 -12.80
N ARG A 30 0.72 -13.71 -12.85
CA ARG A 30 1.08 -12.33 -13.17
C ARG A 30 0.99 -11.49 -11.88
N PRO A 31 1.64 -10.31 -11.82
CA PRO A 31 1.57 -9.48 -10.62
C PRO A 31 0.12 -9.15 -10.25
N GLY A 32 -0.30 -9.60 -9.07
CA GLY A 32 -1.64 -9.36 -8.55
C GLY A 32 -1.67 -8.23 -7.54
N SER A 33 -0.66 -8.18 -6.66
CA SER A 33 -0.55 -7.13 -5.66
C SER A 33 0.92 -6.87 -5.33
N LEU A 34 1.16 -5.76 -4.64
CA LEU A 34 2.50 -5.38 -4.20
C LEU A 34 2.53 -5.48 -2.68
N SER A 35 3.55 -6.16 -2.16
CA SER A 35 3.78 -6.18 -0.72
C SER A 35 4.50 -4.89 -0.37
N THR A 36 3.97 -4.15 0.60
CA THR A 36 4.52 -2.86 1.01
C THR A 36 4.69 -2.79 2.51
N GLN A 37 5.58 -1.92 2.97
CA GLN A 37 5.80 -1.73 4.40
C GLN A 37 6.28 -0.32 4.70
N THR A 38 6.16 0.06 5.99
CA THR A 38 6.74 1.30 6.50
C THR A 38 8.25 1.13 6.61
N SER A 39 8.98 2.25 6.71
CA SER A 39 10.45 2.21 6.79
C SER A 39 10.96 1.49 8.03
N ASP A 40 10.18 1.52 9.12
CA ASP A 40 10.53 0.81 10.36
C ASP A 40 10.02 -0.63 10.39
N GLY A 41 9.28 -1.05 9.36
CA GLY A 41 8.77 -2.41 9.26
C GLY A 41 7.66 -2.78 10.23
N LEU A 42 7.08 -1.82 10.93
CA LEU A 42 6.02 -2.09 11.89
C LEU A 42 4.65 -2.31 11.24
N LEU A 43 4.49 -1.85 10.01
CA LEU A 43 3.24 -2.01 9.26
C LEU A 43 3.56 -2.60 7.89
N CYS A 44 2.85 -3.66 7.53
CA CYS A 44 2.96 -4.30 6.22
C CYS A 44 1.57 -4.50 5.65
N THR A 45 1.41 -4.25 4.37
CA THR A 45 0.13 -4.46 3.72
C THR A 45 0.34 -4.78 2.24
N ASP A 46 -0.58 -5.55 1.67
CA ASP A 46 -0.55 -5.87 0.25
C ASP A 46 -1.55 -4.95 -0.46
N VAL A 47 -1.10 -4.32 -1.53
CA VAL A 47 -1.92 -3.38 -2.30
C VAL A 47 -2.18 -3.98 -3.67
N THR A 48 -3.45 -4.12 -4.03
CA THR A 48 -3.84 -4.72 -5.29
C THR A 48 -3.48 -3.84 -6.48
N VAL A 49 -2.90 -4.44 -7.52
CA VAL A 49 -2.62 -3.77 -8.78
C VAL A 49 -3.86 -3.93 -9.67
N LYS A 50 -4.54 -2.84 -9.95
CA LYS A 50 -5.77 -2.87 -10.76
C LYS A 50 -5.56 -2.40 -12.19
N ASN A 51 -4.52 -1.62 -12.43
CA ASN A 51 -4.24 -1.08 -13.75
C ASN A 51 -3.43 -2.07 -14.58
N GLU A 52 -3.95 -2.45 -15.75
CA GLU A 52 -3.28 -3.43 -16.59
C GLU A 52 -1.92 -2.94 -17.12
N LYS A 53 -1.81 -1.67 -17.46
CA LYS A 53 -0.54 -1.12 -17.92
C LYS A 53 0.52 -1.19 -16.82
N MET A 54 0.12 -0.89 -15.60
CA MET A 54 1.00 -0.99 -14.45
C MET A 54 1.42 -2.44 -14.22
N ARG A 55 0.46 -3.37 -14.33
CA ARG A 55 0.76 -4.79 -14.17
C ARG A 55 1.76 -5.26 -15.22
N ASP A 56 1.58 -4.83 -16.48
CA ASP A 56 2.51 -5.18 -17.54
C ASP A 56 3.91 -4.62 -17.27
N THR A 57 4.00 -3.40 -16.78
CA THR A 57 5.27 -2.77 -16.43
C THR A 57 5.98 -3.52 -15.30
N ILE A 58 5.22 -3.91 -14.27
CA ILE A 58 5.77 -4.68 -13.15
C ILE A 58 6.25 -6.05 -13.64
N GLU A 59 5.46 -6.72 -14.47
CA GLU A 59 5.80 -8.03 -14.99
C GLU A 59 7.07 -7.99 -15.85
N ALA A 60 7.24 -6.93 -16.63
CA ALA A 60 8.40 -6.77 -17.50
C ALA A 60 9.68 -6.53 -16.68
N ASN A 61 9.61 -5.77 -15.60
CA ASN A 61 10.78 -5.42 -14.79
C ASN A 61 10.46 -5.46 -13.30
N PRO A 62 10.17 -6.63 -12.74
CA PRO A 62 9.77 -6.72 -11.33
C PRO A 62 10.82 -6.20 -10.36
N SER A 63 12.10 -6.44 -10.65
CA SER A 63 13.16 -5.98 -9.74
C SER A 63 13.29 -4.46 -9.70
N GLU A 64 12.83 -3.76 -10.72
CA GLU A 64 12.86 -2.31 -10.72
C GLU A 64 11.87 -1.72 -9.72
N TRP A 65 10.78 -2.43 -9.46
CA TRP A 65 9.75 -1.97 -8.54
C TRP A 65 10.08 -2.23 -7.08
N ILE A 66 10.88 -3.27 -6.80
CA ILE A 66 11.28 -3.59 -5.43
C ILE A 66 12.15 -2.47 -4.87
N GLY A 67 11.80 -1.97 -3.69
CA GLY A 67 12.53 -0.87 -3.05
C GLY A 67 12.03 0.52 -3.44
N LYS A 68 11.07 0.59 -4.35
CA LYS A 68 10.49 1.88 -4.74
C LYS A 68 9.38 2.30 -3.77
N ILE A 69 9.11 3.58 -3.74
CA ILE A 69 8.08 4.13 -2.85
C ILE A 69 6.81 4.38 -3.65
N VAL A 70 5.68 3.94 -3.13
CA VAL A 70 4.37 4.19 -3.75
C VAL A 70 3.45 4.89 -2.77
N LYS A 71 2.56 5.69 -3.29
CA LYS A 71 1.55 6.38 -2.52
C LYS A 71 0.35 5.46 -2.34
N VAL A 72 0.00 5.18 -1.10
CA VAL A 72 -1.09 4.26 -0.77
C VAL A 72 -2.19 5.01 -0.04
N VAL A 73 -3.41 4.91 -0.54
CA VAL A 73 -4.60 5.47 0.11
C VAL A 73 -5.24 4.36 0.92
N PHE A 74 -5.68 4.67 2.12
CA PHE A 74 -6.33 3.69 2.98
C PHE A 74 -7.46 4.34 3.79
N ASN A 75 -8.33 3.50 4.34
CA ASN A 75 -9.47 4.00 5.11
C ASN A 75 -9.24 3.98 6.62
N THR A 76 -8.53 2.99 7.14
CA THR A 76 -8.20 2.94 8.55
C THR A 76 -6.97 2.05 8.77
N ILE A 77 -6.37 2.19 9.94
CA ILE A 77 -5.23 1.36 10.33
C ILE A 77 -5.77 0.15 11.09
N MET A 78 -5.33 -1.05 10.68
CA MET A 78 -5.69 -2.28 11.37
C MET A 78 -4.52 -2.64 12.30
N LEU A 79 -4.71 -2.41 13.59
CA LEU A 79 -3.68 -2.69 14.56
C LEU A 79 -3.59 -4.19 14.86
N ALA A 80 -2.37 -4.68 15.01
CA ALA A 80 -2.15 -6.07 15.36
C ALA A 80 -2.57 -6.30 16.81
N ASP A 81 -3.21 -7.44 17.06
CA ASP A 81 -3.68 -7.78 18.41
C ASP A 81 -2.59 -8.38 19.28
N GLU A 82 -1.58 -8.99 18.67
CA GLU A 82 -0.52 -9.66 19.40
C GLU A 82 0.83 -8.97 19.23
N GLU A 83 1.65 -9.05 20.27
CA GLU A 83 2.99 -8.48 20.23
C GLU A 83 3.83 -9.23 19.20
N GLY A 84 4.56 -8.48 18.39
CA GLY A 84 5.39 -9.05 17.33
C GLY A 84 4.70 -9.15 15.99
N GLU A 85 3.39 -8.99 15.93
CA GLU A 85 2.70 -8.99 14.66
C GLU A 85 2.79 -7.62 13.99
N LYS A 86 2.69 -7.61 12.69
CA LYS A 86 2.73 -6.36 11.92
C LYS A 86 1.33 -5.78 11.81
N HIS A 87 1.25 -4.47 11.89
CA HIS A 87 -0.01 -3.76 11.63
C HIS A 87 -0.26 -3.75 10.12
N SER A 88 -1.47 -3.44 9.71
CA SER A 88 -1.83 -3.37 8.29
C SER A 88 -2.82 -2.23 8.06
N LEU A 89 -3.23 -2.07 6.80
CA LEU A 89 -4.19 -1.03 6.43
C LEU A 89 -5.48 -1.67 5.92
N PHE A 90 -6.60 -1.01 6.19
CA PHE A 90 -7.90 -1.46 5.70
C PHE A 90 -8.19 -0.78 4.36
N LEU A 91 -8.52 -1.60 3.37
CA LEU A 91 -8.80 -1.17 1.99
C LEU A 91 -7.67 -0.34 1.37
N PRO A 92 -6.41 -0.84 1.46
CA PRO A 92 -5.31 -0.09 0.85
C PRO A 92 -5.37 -0.16 -0.68
N ARG A 93 -5.08 0.97 -1.32
CA ARG A 93 -5.06 1.04 -2.78
C ARG A 93 -4.06 2.08 -3.21
N LEU A 94 -3.57 1.95 -4.44
CA LEU A 94 -2.59 2.90 -4.96
C LEU A 94 -3.26 4.21 -5.33
N GLU A 95 -2.66 5.31 -4.93
CA GLU A 95 -3.11 6.64 -5.32
C GLU A 95 -2.77 6.90 -6.78
N GLU A 96 -1.59 6.44 -7.20
CA GLU A 96 -1.13 6.59 -8.56
C GLU A 96 -0.69 5.24 -9.10
N ASP A 97 -0.73 5.09 -10.42
CA ASP A 97 -0.36 3.83 -11.07
C ASP A 97 1.13 3.75 -11.35
N THR A 98 1.96 4.34 -10.48
CA THR A 98 3.41 4.33 -10.63
C THR A 98 4.08 4.54 -9.27
N TYR A 99 5.39 4.34 -9.21
CA TYR A 99 6.15 4.60 -8.00
C TYR A 99 6.70 6.03 -8.03
N ARG A 100 7.08 6.53 -6.85
CA ARG A 100 7.62 7.88 -6.73
C ARG A 100 9.11 7.88 -7.01
N LEU A 101 9.55 8.87 -7.78
CA LEU A 101 10.97 9.04 -8.08
C LEU A 101 11.62 10.05 -7.14
N ASP A 102 10.81 10.88 -6.49
CA ASP A 102 11.29 11.97 -5.63
C ASP A 102 11.46 11.57 -4.17
N LYS A 103 11.12 10.34 -3.82
CA LYS A 103 11.21 9.87 -2.44
C LYS A 103 11.86 8.50 -2.42
N ARG A 104 12.79 8.29 -1.48
CA ARG A 104 13.54 7.04 -1.38
C ARG A 104 13.31 6.27 -0.08
N VAL A 105 12.59 6.87 0.85
CA VAL A 105 12.34 6.27 2.16
C VAL A 105 10.85 6.31 2.43
N ALA A 106 10.29 5.19 2.87
CA ALA A 106 8.87 5.11 3.21
C ALA A 106 8.60 5.85 4.51
N ASP A 107 7.34 6.17 4.76
CA ASP A 107 6.93 6.76 6.02
C ASP A 107 7.11 5.73 7.15
N THR A 108 7.35 6.21 8.37
CA THR A 108 7.38 5.33 9.55
C THR A 108 5.94 5.06 9.99
N PHE A 109 5.78 4.07 10.87
CA PHE A 109 4.44 3.78 11.40
C PHE A 109 3.88 4.99 12.15
N GLN A 110 4.73 5.74 12.86
CA GLN A 110 4.29 6.96 13.54
C GLN A 110 3.76 7.99 12.53
N GLN A 111 4.44 8.13 11.40
CA GLN A 111 3.98 9.04 10.35
C GLN A 111 2.64 8.58 9.75
N VAL A 112 2.45 7.26 9.62
CA VAL A 112 1.17 6.71 9.15
C VAL A 112 0.07 7.07 10.14
N GLN A 113 0.33 6.92 11.44
CA GLN A 113 -0.64 7.28 12.47
C GLN A 113 -0.94 8.78 12.45
N ASP A 114 0.08 9.61 12.25
CA ASP A 114 -0.09 11.07 12.18
C ASP A 114 -0.95 11.45 10.98
N GLN A 115 -0.73 10.83 9.82
CA GLN A 115 -1.53 11.09 8.62
C GLN A 115 -2.98 10.66 8.83
N TYR A 116 -3.19 9.54 9.49
CA TYR A 116 -4.52 9.05 9.78
C TYR A 116 -5.24 9.98 10.76
N GLN A 117 -4.55 10.43 11.80
CA GLN A 117 -5.11 11.35 12.78
C GLN A 117 -5.46 12.69 12.13
N ALA A 118 -4.59 13.19 11.23
CA ALA A 118 -4.87 14.42 10.51
C ALA A 118 -6.11 14.28 9.63
N ALA A 119 -6.31 13.12 9.02
CA ALA A 119 -7.49 12.85 8.21
C ALA A 119 -8.76 12.85 9.07
N ILE A 120 -8.69 12.27 10.28
CA ILE A 120 -9.82 12.27 11.21
C ILE A 120 -10.17 13.70 11.62
N GLU A 121 -9.17 14.51 11.92
CA GLU A 121 -9.39 15.89 12.35
C GLU A 121 -9.90 16.78 11.22
N ALA A 122 -9.65 16.43 9.98
CA ALA A 122 -10.08 17.19 8.82
C ALA A 122 -11.55 16.93 8.44
N VAL A 123 -12.16 15.92 9.01
CA VAL A 123 -13.55 15.53 8.68
C VAL A 123 -14.56 16.41 9.41
#